data_a9551ea2b216e7406d932b94d0f23cb1
#
_entry.id   a9551ea2b216e7406d932b94d0f23cb1
#
_cell.length_a   1.000
_cell.length_b   1.000
_cell.length_c   1.000
_cell.angle_alpha   90.00
_cell.angle_beta   90.00
_cell.angle_gamma   90.00
#
_symmetry.space_group_name_H-M   'P 1'
#
loop_
_entity.id
_entity.type
_entity.pdbx_description
1 polymer ?
#
loop_
_entity_poly.entity_id
_entity_poly.type
_entity_poly.pdbx_seq_one_letter_code
_entity_poly.pdbx_strand_id
1 'polypeptide(L)'
;MTFGRAMRAEWTLDPEVTYLNHGTVGAVPRRVLAAQQAIRDEIERRPSQFLLRDVSGLVGKPRETPTLMRVAAGHIARFIGAREPDVVFVDNTTTGINAVLRSLSVDPGDELLLTDHNYGATARIAAFVARERRARVVTVPVPYPTFDPGRLVAAIAGAITSRTRVAVIDHITSETALIFPLGAIADACRARGVAVLVDGAHTPGVLPLDVPALGVDWYVANLHKWAHAPRSSGVLWAHPSRQASLHPAVISWGLDQGFAAEFDWVGTRDPSPWLAAPAGVQFLDELGFANARAHNHE
;
A
#
# COMPACT_ATOMS: atom_id res chain seq x y z
N MET A 1 -7.83 -1.94 27.49
CA MET A 1 -9.07 -1.31 26.98
C MET A 1 -10.15 -2.37 26.84
N THR A 2 -11.42 -2.00 27.03
CA THR A 2 -12.54 -2.89 26.80
C THR A 2 -13.02 -2.72 25.34
N PHE A 3 -12.91 -3.77 24.53
CA PHE A 3 -13.40 -3.77 23.15
C PHE A 3 -14.96 -3.83 23.09
N GLY A 4 -15.51 -3.75 21.90
CA GLY A 4 -16.95 -3.83 21.67
C GLY A 4 -17.63 -2.45 21.69
N ARG A 5 -18.88 -2.39 22.18
CA ARG A 5 -19.74 -1.17 22.07
C ARG A 5 -19.13 0.07 22.68
N ALA A 6 -18.31 -0.03 23.73
CA ALA A 6 -17.64 1.11 24.36
C ALA A 6 -16.70 1.84 23.39
N MET A 7 -16.09 1.13 22.46
CA MET A 7 -15.20 1.72 21.45
C MET A 7 -15.93 2.57 20.41
N ARG A 8 -17.24 2.44 20.29
CA ARG A 8 -18.02 3.20 19.29
C ARG A 8 -17.87 4.71 19.42
N ALA A 9 -17.63 5.20 20.62
CA ALA A 9 -17.41 6.63 20.91
C ALA A 9 -16.17 7.21 20.18
N GLU A 10 -15.22 6.37 19.79
CA GLU A 10 -14.03 6.77 19.05
C GLU A 10 -14.34 7.19 17.60
N TRP A 11 -15.51 6.85 17.06
CA TRP A 11 -15.94 7.18 15.70
C TRP A 11 -17.19 8.07 15.68
N THR A 12 -17.43 8.68 14.49
CA THR A 12 -18.65 9.45 14.20
C THR A 12 -19.70 8.61 13.45
N LEU A 13 -19.64 7.28 13.56
CA LEU A 13 -20.57 6.40 12.88
C LEU A 13 -22.01 6.64 13.33
N ASP A 14 -22.94 6.56 12.38
CA ASP A 14 -24.38 6.66 12.64
C ASP A 14 -24.80 5.59 13.65
N PRO A 15 -25.45 5.96 14.78
CA PRO A 15 -25.89 5.03 15.80
C PRO A 15 -26.90 4.01 15.30
N GLU A 16 -27.67 4.31 14.28
CA GLU A 16 -28.69 3.39 13.72
C GLU A 16 -28.12 2.39 12.71
N VAL A 17 -26.85 2.57 12.32
CA VAL A 17 -26.18 1.68 11.33
C VAL A 17 -25.21 0.75 12.03
N THR A 18 -25.32 -0.55 11.74
CA THR A 18 -24.29 -1.54 12.07
C THR A 18 -23.27 -1.57 10.94
N TYR A 19 -22.15 -0.87 11.14
CA TYR A 19 -21.08 -0.76 10.15
C TYR A 19 -20.13 -1.97 10.25
N LEU A 20 -20.21 -2.88 9.28
CA LEU A 20 -19.38 -4.10 9.22
C LEU A 20 -18.38 -4.09 8.05
N ASN A 21 -18.46 -3.10 7.16
CA ASN A 21 -17.64 -3.08 5.94
C ASN A 21 -16.43 -2.14 6.07
N HIS A 22 -15.67 -2.28 7.15
CA HIS A 22 -14.45 -1.47 7.38
C HIS A 22 -13.40 -1.70 6.29
N GLY A 23 -13.29 -2.93 5.79
CA GLY A 23 -12.33 -3.30 4.74
C GLY A 23 -12.54 -2.62 3.38
N THR A 24 -13.70 -2.01 3.10
CA THR A 24 -13.91 -1.29 1.83
C THR A 24 -13.22 0.08 1.84
N VAL A 25 -13.57 0.95 2.82
CA VAL A 25 -13.11 2.36 2.83
C VAL A 25 -12.60 2.83 4.19
N GLY A 26 -12.76 2.04 5.23
CA GLY A 26 -12.41 2.38 6.62
C GLY A 26 -13.28 3.49 7.22
N ALA A 27 -13.51 3.40 8.52
CA ALA A 27 -14.02 4.49 9.33
C ALA A 27 -12.86 5.13 10.10
N VAL A 28 -12.71 6.44 10.01
CA VAL A 28 -11.58 7.16 10.61
C VAL A 28 -11.93 7.55 12.04
N PRO A 29 -11.09 7.24 13.06
CA PRO A 29 -11.33 7.67 14.43
C PRO A 29 -11.35 9.19 14.59
N ARG A 30 -12.16 9.70 15.54
CA ARG A 30 -12.30 11.14 15.81
C ARG A 30 -10.96 11.85 16.02
N ARG A 31 -10.07 11.25 16.79
CA ARG A 31 -8.74 11.81 17.07
C ARG A 31 -7.85 11.90 15.83
N VAL A 32 -7.99 10.95 14.91
CA VAL A 32 -7.26 10.96 13.64
C VAL A 32 -7.82 12.02 12.70
N LEU A 33 -9.16 12.20 12.67
CA LEU A 33 -9.79 13.30 11.95
C LEU A 33 -9.38 14.67 12.51
N ALA A 34 -9.27 14.80 13.84
CA ALA A 34 -8.79 16.03 14.47
C ALA A 34 -7.33 16.34 14.09
N ALA A 35 -6.44 15.32 14.08
CA ALA A 35 -5.06 15.47 13.62
C ALA A 35 -5.01 15.91 12.14
N GLN A 36 -5.83 15.31 11.28
CA GLN A 36 -5.91 15.70 9.88
C GLN A 36 -6.40 17.15 9.73
N GLN A 37 -7.41 17.56 10.50
CA GLN A 37 -7.94 18.92 10.44
C GLN A 37 -6.90 19.95 10.87
N ALA A 38 -6.15 19.69 11.93
CA ALA A 38 -5.06 20.57 12.37
C ALA A 38 -3.99 20.79 11.28
N ILE A 39 -3.69 19.75 10.47
CA ILE A 39 -2.78 19.88 9.33
C ILE A 39 -3.41 20.78 8.25
N ARG A 40 -4.71 20.63 7.95
CA ARG A 40 -5.41 21.49 6.99
C ARG A 40 -5.42 22.93 7.42
N ASP A 41 -5.67 23.19 8.70
CA ASP A 41 -5.67 24.55 9.26
C ASP A 41 -4.27 25.18 9.12
N GLU A 42 -3.18 24.38 9.25
CA GLU A 42 -1.82 24.86 9.04
C GLU A 42 -1.52 25.12 7.55
N ILE A 43 -2.05 24.31 6.64
CA ILE A 43 -1.97 24.55 5.19
C ILE A 43 -2.59 25.92 4.86
N GLU A 44 -3.81 26.18 5.32
CA GLU A 44 -4.50 27.43 5.03
C GLU A 44 -3.83 28.65 5.70
N ARG A 45 -3.22 28.46 6.85
CA ARG A 45 -2.50 29.53 7.54
C ARG A 45 -1.23 29.97 6.81
N ARG A 46 -0.49 29.04 6.17
CA ARG A 46 0.79 29.31 5.51
C ARG A 46 0.98 28.44 4.25
N PRO A 47 0.12 28.54 3.23
CA PRO A 47 0.03 27.55 2.17
C PRO A 47 1.34 27.31 1.45
N SER A 48 2.02 28.34 0.96
CA SER A 48 3.29 28.19 0.22
C SER A 48 4.43 27.73 1.12
N GLN A 49 4.54 28.28 2.33
CA GLN A 49 5.58 27.86 3.27
C GLN A 49 5.41 26.40 3.66
N PHE A 50 4.19 26.03 4.05
CA PHE A 50 3.90 24.69 4.53
C PHE A 50 4.06 23.63 3.40
N LEU A 51 3.36 23.82 2.28
CA LEU A 51 3.35 22.81 1.20
C LEU A 51 4.69 22.69 0.48
N LEU A 52 5.30 23.83 0.10
CA LEU A 52 6.47 23.81 -0.77
C LEU A 52 7.79 23.67 -0.02
N ARG A 53 7.84 24.06 1.26
CA ARG A 53 9.08 23.98 2.07
C ARG A 53 9.00 22.88 3.12
N ASP A 54 7.96 22.94 3.98
CA ASP A 54 7.94 22.08 5.15
C ASP A 54 7.50 20.65 4.82
N VAL A 55 6.55 20.48 3.90
CA VAL A 55 6.04 19.18 3.47
C VAL A 55 6.92 18.54 2.41
N SER A 56 7.19 19.22 1.30
CA SER A 56 7.85 18.61 0.14
C SER A 56 9.34 18.97 0.01
N GLY A 57 9.78 20.09 0.57
CA GLY A 57 11.14 20.60 0.35
C GLY A 57 11.43 21.08 -1.08
N LEU A 58 10.37 21.26 -1.90
CA LEU A 58 10.49 21.60 -3.33
C LEU A 58 11.20 22.93 -3.57
N VAL A 59 11.03 23.91 -2.68
CA VAL A 59 11.64 25.22 -2.79
C VAL A 59 12.39 25.58 -1.51
N GLY A 60 13.41 26.44 -1.64
CA GLY A 60 14.20 26.97 -0.54
C GLY A 60 15.62 26.43 -0.52
N LYS A 61 16.36 26.74 0.55
CA LYS A 61 17.70 26.19 0.77
C LYS A 61 17.62 24.71 1.18
N PRO A 62 18.67 23.93 0.90
CA PRO A 62 18.78 22.59 1.45
C PRO A 62 18.49 22.58 2.95
N ARG A 63 17.74 21.58 3.42
CA ARG A 63 17.32 21.45 4.82
C ARG A 63 18.31 20.55 5.56
N GLU A 64 18.60 20.91 6.81
CA GLU A 64 19.33 20.04 7.73
C GLU A 64 18.43 18.95 8.32
N THR A 65 17.10 19.17 8.30
CA THR A 65 16.10 18.24 8.84
C THR A 65 15.22 17.67 7.74
N PRO A 66 14.74 16.44 7.87
CA PRO A 66 13.80 15.83 6.93
C PRO A 66 12.54 16.68 6.76
N THR A 67 11.92 16.59 5.60
CA THR A 67 10.59 17.18 5.34
C THR A 67 9.52 16.48 6.16
N LEU A 68 8.38 17.13 6.38
CA LEU A 68 7.24 16.51 7.09
C LEU A 68 6.77 15.24 6.40
N MET A 69 6.82 15.20 5.06
CA MET A 69 6.52 13.99 4.29
C MET A 69 7.45 12.83 4.66
N ARG A 70 8.77 13.08 4.71
CA ARG A 70 9.75 12.05 5.07
C ARG A 70 9.65 11.62 6.54
N VAL A 71 9.32 12.56 7.43
CA VAL A 71 9.04 12.21 8.84
C VAL A 71 7.84 11.28 8.95
N ALA A 72 6.73 11.61 8.28
CA ALA A 72 5.54 10.76 8.25
C ALA A 72 5.83 9.39 7.62
N ALA A 73 6.54 9.36 6.48
CA ALA A 73 6.96 8.12 5.82
C ALA A 73 7.83 7.25 6.73
N GLY A 74 8.72 7.85 7.54
CA GLY A 74 9.53 7.13 8.52
C GLY A 74 8.71 6.46 9.64
N HIS A 75 7.60 7.07 10.06
CA HIS A 75 6.67 6.43 10.99
C HIS A 75 5.98 5.21 10.36
N ILE A 76 5.51 5.35 9.12
CA ILE A 76 4.85 4.24 8.41
C ILE A 76 5.86 3.14 8.05
N ALA A 77 7.08 3.51 7.66
CA ALA A 77 8.14 2.54 7.39
C ALA A 77 8.39 1.61 8.60
N ARG A 78 8.54 2.19 9.79
CA ARG A 78 8.68 1.39 11.03
C ARG A 78 7.50 0.46 11.30
N PHE A 79 6.29 0.93 11.03
CA PHE A 79 5.06 0.13 11.21
C PHE A 79 5.00 -1.10 10.30
N ILE A 80 5.58 -1.02 9.09
CA ILE A 80 5.64 -2.14 8.15
C ILE A 80 7.00 -2.86 8.13
N GLY A 81 7.89 -2.61 9.11
CA GLY A 81 9.20 -3.24 9.22
C GLY A 81 10.23 -2.78 8.19
N ALA A 82 10.02 -1.63 7.53
CA ALA A 82 10.85 -1.14 6.44
C ALA A 82 11.73 0.05 6.86
N ARG A 83 12.65 0.47 5.98
CA ARG A 83 13.43 1.69 6.13
C ARG A 83 12.73 2.86 5.43
N GLU A 84 12.85 4.03 5.98
CA GLU A 84 12.21 5.25 5.47
C GLU A 84 12.51 5.54 3.99
N PRO A 85 13.75 5.45 3.48
CA PRO A 85 14.06 5.75 2.07
C PRO A 85 13.39 4.81 1.07
N ASP A 86 12.96 3.63 1.51
CA ASP A 86 12.35 2.60 0.66
C ASP A 86 10.82 2.70 0.60
N VAL A 87 10.25 3.75 1.25
CA VAL A 87 8.81 3.94 1.42
C VAL A 87 8.36 5.30 0.92
N VAL A 88 7.28 5.31 0.13
CA VAL A 88 6.61 6.52 -0.33
C VAL A 88 5.10 6.42 -0.10
N PHE A 89 4.44 7.57 -0.01
CA PHE A 89 2.98 7.61 0.03
C PHE A 89 2.38 7.54 -1.37
N VAL A 90 1.23 6.90 -1.43
CA VAL A 90 0.30 6.90 -2.59
C VAL A 90 -1.11 7.14 -2.07
N ASP A 91 -2.04 7.53 -2.93
CA ASP A 91 -3.42 7.77 -2.49
C ASP A 91 -4.10 6.50 -1.97
N ASN A 92 -3.79 5.37 -2.60
CA ASN A 92 -4.32 4.05 -2.29
C ASN A 92 -3.54 2.97 -3.04
N THR A 93 -3.82 1.72 -2.75
CA THR A 93 -3.20 0.57 -3.44
C THR A 93 -3.41 0.62 -4.95
N THR A 94 -4.57 1.03 -5.43
CA THR A 94 -4.85 1.15 -6.87
C THR A 94 -3.86 2.11 -7.56
N THR A 95 -3.59 3.27 -6.96
CA THR A 95 -2.61 4.24 -7.47
C THR A 95 -1.19 3.65 -7.46
N GLY A 96 -0.79 2.98 -6.37
CA GLY A 96 0.53 2.38 -6.27
C GLY A 96 0.75 1.24 -7.26
N ILE A 97 -0.24 0.36 -7.46
CA ILE A 97 -0.19 -0.71 -8.47
C ILE A 97 -0.08 -0.13 -9.88
N ASN A 98 -0.82 0.96 -10.19
CA ASN A 98 -0.65 1.69 -11.46
C ASN A 98 0.80 2.19 -11.62
N ALA A 99 1.38 2.80 -10.59
CA ALA A 99 2.74 3.29 -10.64
C ALA A 99 3.73 2.15 -10.98
N VAL A 100 3.64 1.03 -10.29
CA VAL A 100 4.53 -0.12 -10.50
C VAL A 100 4.32 -0.72 -11.89
N LEU A 101 3.10 -1.14 -12.25
CA LEU A 101 2.85 -1.86 -13.49
C LEU A 101 3.15 -1.01 -14.73
N ARG A 102 2.91 0.30 -14.68
CA ARG A 102 3.22 1.22 -15.80
C ARG A 102 4.71 1.52 -15.92
N SER A 103 5.47 1.38 -14.85
CA SER A 103 6.93 1.55 -14.83
C SER A 103 7.68 0.30 -15.31
N LEU A 104 7.01 -0.85 -15.42
CA LEU A 104 7.66 -2.08 -15.87
C LEU A 104 8.05 -2.01 -17.34
N SER A 105 9.25 -2.51 -17.65
CA SER A 105 9.64 -2.86 -19.00
C SER A 105 8.99 -4.19 -19.39
N VAL A 106 7.98 -4.13 -20.23
CA VAL A 106 7.19 -5.28 -20.70
C VAL A 106 7.18 -5.26 -22.23
N ASP A 107 7.66 -6.32 -22.85
CA ASP A 107 7.75 -6.46 -24.29
C ASP A 107 6.53 -7.18 -24.88
N PRO A 108 6.29 -7.05 -26.20
CA PRO A 108 5.23 -7.80 -26.86
C PRO A 108 5.37 -9.31 -26.65
N GLY A 109 4.29 -9.94 -26.19
CA GLY A 109 4.22 -11.36 -25.90
C GLY A 109 4.70 -11.74 -24.48
N ASP A 110 5.16 -10.80 -23.68
CA ASP A 110 5.42 -11.03 -22.25
C ASP A 110 4.13 -11.30 -21.46
N GLU A 111 4.28 -11.76 -20.23
CA GLU A 111 3.17 -12.19 -19.38
C GLU A 111 3.20 -11.47 -18.03
N LEU A 112 2.00 -11.03 -17.60
CA LEU A 112 1.72 -10.63 -16.24
C LEU A 112 0.88 -11.73 -15.59
N LEU A 113 1.38 -12.35 -14.52
CA LEU A 113 0.71 -13.43 -13.82
C LEU A 113 -0.13 -12.85 -12.67
N LEU A 114 -1.39 -13.23 -12.61
CA LEU A 114 -2.35 -12.88 -11.58
C LEU A 114 -3.02 -14.16 -11.04
N THR A 115 -3.78 -14.00 -9.95
CA THR A 115 -4.74 -15.03 -9.51
C THR A 115 -6.17 -14.61 -9.87
N ASP A 116 -7.11 -15.54 -9.87
CA ASP A 116 -8.54 -15.25 -10.06
C ASP A 116 -9.18 -14.59 -8.81
N HIS A 117 -8.42 -14.42 -7.73
CA HIS A 117 -8.81 -13.73 -6.52
C HIS A 117 -8.26 -12.30 -6.42
N ASN A 118 -7.48 -11.84 -7.40
CA ASN A 118 -6.99 -10.46 -7.38
C ASN A 118 -8.14 -9.46 -7.38
N TYR A 119 -7.96 -8.39 -6.60
CA TYR A 119 -8.91 -7.29 -6.56
C TYR A 119 -9.24 -6.78 -7.97
N GLY A 120 -10.52 -6.54 -8.25
CA GLY A 120 -11.00 -6.23 -9.61
C GLY A 120 -10.31 -5.03 -10.27
N ALA A 121 -9.90 -4.00 -9.50
CA ALA A 121 -9.13 -2.89 -10.06
C ALA A 121 -7.72 -3.32 -10.46
N THR A 122 -7.05 -4.14 -9.65
CA THR A 122 -5.71 -4.70 -9.93
C THR A 122 -5.73 -5.52 -11.23
N ALA A 123 -6.73 -6.39 -11.41
CA ALA A 123 -6.90 -7.16 -12.64
C ALA A 123 -7.12 -6.25 -13.87
N ARG A 124 -7.91 -5.17 -13.73
CA ARG A 124 -8.15 -4.20 -14.80
C ARG A 124 -6.89 -3.40 -15.16
N ILE A 125 -6.07 -3.00 -14.18
CA ILE A 125 -4.80 -2.32 -14.42
C ILE A 125 -3.85 -3.24 -15.20
N ALA A 126 -3.71 -4.49 -14.76
CA ALA A 126 -2.85 -5.47 -15.45
C ALA A 126 -3.33 -5.72 -16.89
N ALA A 127 -4.64 -5.87 -17.11
CA ALA A 127 -5.20 -6.04 -18.45
C ALA A 127 -4.97 -4.79 -19.33
N PHE A 128 -5.08 -3.59 -18.77
CA PHE A 128 -4.80 -2.34 -19.49
C PHE A 128 -3.33 -2.29 -19.91
N VAL A 129 -2.38 -2.50 -18.97
CA VAL A 129 -0.95 -2.47 -19.27
C VAL A 129 -0.56 -3.55 -20.27
N ALA A 130 -1.07 -4.77 -20.12
CA ALA A 130 -0.82 -5.87 -21.06
C ALA A 130 -1.28 -5.49 -22.49
N ARG A 131 -2.47 -4.92 -22.65
CA ARG A 131 -2.98 -4.46 -23.95
C ARG A 131 -2.08 -3.37 -24.56
N GLU A 132 -1.71 -2.34 -23.79
CA GLU A 132 -0.85 -1.24 -24.28
C GLU A 132 0.53 -1.73 -24.72
N ARG A 133 1.07 -2.75 -24.05
CA ARG A 133 2.38 -3.33 -24.32
C ARG A 133 2.35 -4.56 -25.25
N ARG A 134 1.17 -4.96 -25.75
CA ARG A 134 0.97 -6.20 -26.53
C ARG A 134 1.46 -7.46 -25.77
N ALA A 135 1.36 -7.43 -24.47
CA ALA A 135 1.60 -8.54 -23.55
C ALA A 135 0.27 -9.25 -23.25
N ARG A 136 0.29 -10.26 -22.38
CA ARG A 136 -0.91 -10.98 -21.95
C ARG A 136 -0.98 -11.13 -20.43
N VAL A 137 -2.19 -11.28 -19.91
CA VAL A 137 -2.43 -11.65 -18.53
C VAL A 137 -2.60 -13.16 -18.46
N VAL A 138 -1.90 -13.80 -17.52
CA VAL A 138 -2.06 -15.22 -17.17
C VAL A 138 -2.73 -15.29 -15.81
N THR A 139 -3.90 -15.90 -15.70
CA THR A 139 -4.65 -16.01 -14.45
C THR A 139 -4.54 -17.43 -13.89
N VAL A 140 -4.09 -17.53 -12.64
CA VAL A 140 -3.96 -18.79 -11.90
C VAL A 140 -5.16 -18.97 -10.99
N PRO A 141 -5.88 -20.11 -11.06
CA PRO A 141 -6.99 -20.39 -10.16
C PRO A 141 -6.48 -20.65 -8.74
N VAL A 142 -7.10 -20.00 -7.76
CA VAL A 142 -6.86 -20.23 -6.33
C VAL A 142 -7.66 -21.47 -5.90
N PRO A 143 -7.08 -22.41 -5.15
CA PRO A 143 -7.84 -23.52 -4.56
C PRO A 143 -8.90 -23.01 -3.58
N TYR A 144 -10.15 -22.96 -3.99
CA TYR A 144 -11.27 -22.47 -3.21
C TYR A 144 -12.52 -23.32 -3.49
N PRO A 145 -13.41 -23.62 -2.50
CA PRO A 145 -13.42 -23.10 -1.12
C PRO A 145 -12.44 -23.79 -0.16
N THR A 146 -11.85 -24.90 -0.53
CA THR A 146 -10.85 -25.58 0.33
C THR A 146 -9.46 -25.02 0.00
N PHE A 147 -9.05 -24.01 0.78
CA PHE A 147 -7.76 -23.36 0.57
C PHE A 147 -6.60 -24.23 1.04
N ASP A 148 -5.65 -24.47 0.13
CA ASP A 148 -4.40 -25.17 0.37
C ASP A 148 -3.24 -24.30 -0.09
N PRO A 149 -2.43 -23.73 0.83
CA PRO A 149 -1.30 -22.87 0.49
C PRO A 149 -0.27 -23.55 -0.42
N GLY A 150 0.03 -24.84 -0.21
CA GLY A 150 1.01 -25.57 -1.01
C GLY A 150 0.53 -25.76 -2.45
N ARG A 151 -0.74 -26.06 -2.65
CA ARG A 151 -1.34 -26.16 -3.99
C ARG A 151 -1.35 -24.80 -4.70
N LEU A 152 -1.59 -23.71 -4.00
CA LEU A 152 -1.51 -22.36 -4.58
C LEU A 152 -0.08 -22.07 -5.06
N VAL A 153 0.94 -22.32 -4.23
CA VAL A 153 2.35 -22.11 -4.60
C VAL A 153 2.71 -22.95 -5.82
N ALA A 154 2.31 -24.23 -5.84
CA ALA A 154 2.57 -25.12 -6.97
C ALA A 154 1.86 -24.64 -8.25
N ALA A 155 0.62 -24.17 -8.16
CA ALA A 155 -0.14 -23.64 -9.30
C ALA A 155 0.52 -22.37 -9.89
N ILE A 156 0.94 -21.42 -9.03
CA ILE A 156 1.65 -20.22 -9.43
C ILE A 156 2.98 -20.62 -10.10
N ALA A 157 3.78 -21.48 -9.46
CA ALA A 157 5.04 -21.95 -10.02
C ALA A 157 4.86 -22.65 -11.38
N GLY A 158 3.82 -23.47 -11.52
CA GLY A 158 3.51 -24.17 -12.79
C GLY A 158 3.05 -23.25 -13.92
N ALA A 159 2.49 -22.09 -13.59
CA ALA A 159 2.03 -21.12 -14.57
C ALA A 159 3.14 -20.17 -15.08
N ILE A 160 4.29 -20.11 -14.41
CA ILE A 160 5.43 -19.28 -14.82
C ILE A 160 6.09 -19.86 -16.07
N THR A 161 6.26 -19.02 -17.09
CA THR A 161 7.00 -19.32 -18.31
C THR A 161 8.24 -18.42 -18.46
N SER A 162 9.04 -18.62 -19.49
CA SER A 162 10.16 -17.71 -19.85
C SER A 162 9.70 -16.28 -20.23
N ARG A 163 8.41 -16.09 -20.46
CA ARG A 163 7.79 -14.81 -20.79
C ARG A 163 7.22 -14.08 -19.56
N THR A 164 7.05 -14.74 -18.44
CA THR A 164 6.49 -14.13 -17.24
C THR A 164 7.45 -13.08 -16.66
N ARG A 165 7.02 -11.84 -16.52
CA ARG A 165 7.83 -10.69 -16.02
C ARG A 165 7.51 -10.33 -14.59
N VAL A 166 6.26 -10.41 -14.23
CA VAL A 166 5.78 -10.06 -12.89
C VAL A 166 4.63 -10.96 -12.47
N ALA A 167 4.61 -11.33 -11.19
CA ALA A 167 3.45 -11.90 -10.53
C ALA A 167 2.83 -10.84 -9.60
N VAL A 168 1.53 -10.56 -9.77
CA VAL A 168 0.77 -9.63 -8.93
C VAL A 168 -0.08 -10.45 -7.96
N ILE A 169 0.27 -10.41 -6.69
CA ILE A 169 -0.22 -11.34 -5.67
C ILE A 169 -0.85 -10.57 -4.51
N ASP A 170 -2.06 -10.94 -4.11
CA ASP A 170 -2.67 -10.40 -2.89
C ASP A 170 -1.97 -10.98 -1.65
N HIS A 171 -1.80 -10.17 -0.60
CA HIS A 171 -1.40 -10.69 0.72
C HIS A 171 -2.61 -11.25 1.47
N ILE A 172 -3.70 -10.47 1.49
CA ILE A 172 -5.02 -10.90 1.97
C ILE A 172 -6.02 -10.58 0.85
N THR A 173 -6.70 -11.60 0.36
CA THR A 173 -7.67 -11.45 -0.73
C THR A 173 -8.90 -10.64 -0.30
N SER A 174 -9.41 -9.78 -1.20
CA SER A 174 -10.49 -8.84 -0.87
C SER A 174 -11.83 -9.53 -0.60
N GLU A 175 -12.21 -10.51 -1.41
CA GLU A 175 -13.53 -11.11 -1.36
C GLU A 175 -13.61 -12.31 -0.41
N THR A 176 -12.51 -13.04 -0.24
CA THR A 176 -12.48 -14.33 0.47
C THR A 176 -11.62 -14.30 1.74
N ALA A 177 -10.91 -13.19 2.01
CA ALA A 177 -10.04 -12.98 3.17
C ALA A 177 -8.95 -14.07 3.36
N LEU A 178 -8.55 -14.74 2.28
CA LEU A 178 -7.47 -15.72 2.31
C LEU A 178 -6.12 -15.03 2.51
N ILE A 179 -5.30 -15.55 3.39
CA ILE A 179 -3.93 -15.10 3.61
C ILE A 179 -3.01 -15.95 2.75
N PHE A 180 -2.35 -15.33 1.76
CA PHE A 180 -1.46 -16.05 0.87
C PHE A 180 -0.05 -16.23 1.46
N PRO A 181 0.62 -17.35 1.21
CA PRO A 181 1.97 -17.67 1.72
C PRO A 181 3.04 -16.93 0.90
N LEU A 182 3.13 -15.60 1.07
CA LEU A 182 3.94 -14.72 0.20
C LEU A 182 5.41 -15.14 0.13
N GLY A 183 6.04 -15.54 1.24
CA GLY A 183 7.44 -15.96 1.24
C GLY A 183 7.68 -17.13 0.27
N ALA A 184 6.84 -18.17 0.34
CA ALA A 184 6.96 -19.33 -0.55
C ALA A 184 6.65 -18.97 -2.02
N ILE A 185 5.69 -18.06 -2.26
CA ILE A 185 5.39 -17.56 -3.62
C ILE A 185 6.56 -16.74 -4.15
N ALA A 186 7.13 -15.84 -3.34
CA ALA A 186 8.29 -15.04 -3.72
C ALA A 186 9.51 -15.91 -4.06
N ASP A 187 9.77 -16.97 -3.28
CA ASP A 187 10.84 -17.90 -3.55
C ASP A 187 10.62 -18.65 -4.88
N ALA A 188 9.40 -19.11 -5.14
CA ALA A 188 9.06 -19.80 -6.40
C ALA A 188 9.19 -18.87 -7.62
N CYS A 189 8.81 -17.60 -7.50
CA CYS A 189 8.97 -16.57 -8.53
C CYS A 189 10.46 -16.23 -8.75
N ARG A 190 11.20 -15.99 -7.67
CA ARG A 190 12.63 -15.64 -7.71
C ARG A 190 13.47 -16.74 -8.35
N ALA A 191 13.18 -18.00 -8.05
CA ALA A 191 13.84 -19.14 -8.67
C ALA A 191 13.71 -19.18 -10.21
N ARG A 192 12.78 -18.42 -10.77
CA ARG A 192 12.50 -18.30 -12.21
C ARG A 192 12.74 -16.89 -12.78
N GLY A 193 13.31 -15.98 -11.98
CA GLY A 193 13.61 -14.61 -12.38
C GLY A 193 12.36 -13.72 -12.55
N VAL A 194 11.25 -14.09 -11.93
CA VAL A 194 9.97 -13.33 -11.98
C VAL A 194 9.88 -12.39 -10.80
N ALA A 195 9.62 -11.12 -11.05
CA ALA A 195 9.41 -10.12 -10.01
C ALA A 195 8.03 -10.28 -9.34
N VAL A 196 7.90 -9.87 -8.07
CA VAL A 196 6.66 -9.97 -7.31
C VAL A 196 6.19 -8.60 -6.84
N LEU A 197 5.00 -8.21 -7.30
CA LEU A 197 4.25 -7.07 -6.81
C LEU A 197 3.14 -7.57 -5.88
N VAL A 198 3.14 -7.08 -4.63
CA VAL A 198 2.12 -7.47 -3.65
C VAL A 198 1.04 -6.40 -3.52
N ASP A 199 -0.20 -6.83 -3.66
CA ASP A 199 -1.39 -6.10 -3.22
C ASP A 199 -1.63 -6.41 -1.73
N GLY A 200 -1.17 -5.52 -0.86
CA GLY A 200 -1.31 -5.59 0.59
C GLY A 200 -2.47 -4.74 1.12
N ALA A 201 -3.46 -4.41 0.29
CA ALA A 201 -4.54 -3.47 0.63
C ALA A 201 -5.22 -3.73 1.98
N HIS A 202 -5.32 -4.98 2.39
CA HIS A 202 -6.01 -5.40 3.61
C HIS A 202 -5.08 -5.72 4.79
N THR A 203 -3.75 -5.59 4.63
CA THR A 203 -2.81 -6.16 5.60
C THR A 203 -2.39 -5.23 6.74
N PRO A 204 -2.06 -3.92 6.51
CA PRO A 204 -1.69 -3.02 7.60
C PRO A 204 -2.81 -2.91 8.63
N GLY A 205 -2.52 -3.24 9.89
CA GLY A 205 -3.51 -3.29 10.97
C GLY A 205 -4.21 -4.65 11.16
N VAL A 206 -4.01 -5.62 10.25
CA VAL A 206 -4.52 -7.00 10.36
C VAL A 206 -3.42 -7.98 10.71
N LEU A 207 -2.29 -7.94 10.01
CA LEU A 207 -1.14 -8.80 10.28
C LEU A 207 0.08 -7.98 10.72
N PRO A 208 0.97 -8.54 11.56
CA PRO A 208 2.31 -7.98 11.73
C PRO A 208 3.04 -7.99 10.40
N LEU A 209 3.76 -6.91 10.10
CA LEU A 209 4.47 -6.75 8.85
C LEU A 209 5.98 -6.58 9.08
N ASP A 210 6.75 -7.31 8.30
CA ASP A 210 8.14 -7.06 7.99
C ASP A 210 8.27 -7.22 6.47
N VAL A 211 7.95 -6.15 5.75
CA VAL A 211 7.83 -6.19 4.29
C VAL A 211 9.15 -6.60 3.61
N PRO A 212 10.32 -6.11 4.02
CA PRO A 212 11.60 -6.57 3.46
C PRO A 212 11.83 -8.08 3.61
N ALA A 213 11.38 -8.68 4.72
CA ALA A 213 11.55 -10.11 4.98
C ALA A 213 10.66 -11.01 4.11
N LEU A 214 9.63 -10.45 3.44
CA LEU A 214 8.77 -11.20 2.52
C LEU A 214 9.48 -11.60 1.23
N GLY A 215 10.61 -10.97 0.89
CA GLY A 215 11.40 -11.29 -0.29
C GLY A 215 10.74 -10.91 -1.61
N VAL A 216 9.87 -9.90 -1.61
CA VAL A 216 9.14 -9.37 -2.76
C VAL A 216 9.82 -8.12 -3.33
N ASP A 217 9.44 -7.68 -4.52
CA ASP A 217 10.05 -6.54 -5.20
C ASP A 217 9.32 -5.22 -4.87
N TRP A 218 7.99 -5.27 -4.78
CA TRP A 218 7.15 -4.12 -4.41
C TRP A 218 6.00 -4.58 -3.51
N TYR A 219 5.65 -3.72 -2.57
CA TYR A 219 4.52 -3.93 -1.67
C TYR A 219 3.67 -2.66 -1.62
N VAL A 220 2.41 -2.75 -2.01
CA VAL A 220 1.49 -1.62 -1.99
C VAL A 220 0.34 -1.91 -1.04
N ALA A 221 0.02 -0.97 -0.16
CA ALA A 221 -1.01 -1.21 0.84
C ALA A 221 -1.86 0.04 1.15
N ASN A 222 -3.06 -0.18 1.69
CA ASN A 222 -3.91 0.87 2.19
C ASN A 222 -3.70 1.09 3.69
N LEU A 223 -3.47 2.34 4.09
CA LEU A 223 -3.43 2.75 5.48
C LEU A 223 -4.83 3.14 6.00
N HIS A 224 -5.70 3.62 5.10
CA HIS A 224 -7.05 4.08 5.42
C HIS A 224 -8.07 2.97 5.72
N LYS A 225 -7.67 1.69 5.58
CA LYS A 225 -8.49 0.55 5.99
C LYS A 225 -8.21 0.22 7.46
N TRP A 226 -7.48 -0.81 7.72
CA TRP A 226 -7.31 -1.37 9.06
C TRP A 226 -6.24 -0.68 9.91
N ALA A 227 -5.39 0.20 9.31
CA ALA A 227 -4.47 1.07 10.07
C ALA A 227 -5.11 2.40 10.47
N HIS A 228 -6.43 2.58 10.28
CA HIS A 228 -7.24 3.70 10.75
C HIS A 228 -6.80 5.10 10.28
N ALA A 229 -5.94 5.19 9.26
CA ALA A 229 -5.53 6.47 8.69
C ALA A 229 -6.67 7.14 7.90
N PRO A 230 -6.58 8.44 7.63
CA PRO A 230 -7.57 9.12 6.77
C PRO A 230 -7.62 8.49 5.37
N ARG A 231 -8.78 8.60 4.70
CA ARG A 231 -8.91 8.17 3.29
C ARG A 231 -7.92 8.91 2.41
N SER A 232 -7.57 8.34 1.26
CA SER A 232 -6.49 8.80 0.39
C SER A 232 -5.11 8.67 1.02
N SER A 233 -4.91 7.69 1.90
CA SER A 233 -3.60 7.32 2.41
C SER A 233 -3.32 5.84 2.15
N GLY A 234 -2.30 5.59 1.36
CA GLY A 234 -1.68 4.31 1.08
C GLY A 234 -0.17 4.43 1.11
N VAL A 235 0.50 3.30 1.05
CA VAL A 235 1.95 3.20 1.08
C VAL A 235 2.42 2.30 -0.05
N LEU A 236 3.54 2.67 -0.67
CA LEU A 236 4.30 1.85 -1.59
C LEU A 236 5.71 1.68 -1.02
N TRP A 237 6.08 0.45 -0.76
CA TRP A 237 7.45 0.05 -0.52
C TRP A 237 8.05 -0.55 -1.79
N ALA A 238 9.29 -0.21 -2.11
CA ALA A 238 10.03 -0.77 -3.23
C ALA A 238 11.40 -1.28 -2.76
N HIS A 239 11.74 -2.50 -3.15
CA HIS A 239 13.09 -3.01 -2.93
C HIS A 239 14.12 -2.05 -3.55
N PRO A 240 15.25 -1.74 -2.89
CA PRO A 240 16.22 -0.73 -3.37
C PRO A 240 16.66 -0.92 -4.82
N SER A 241 16.82 -2.18 -5.27
CA SER A 241 17.19 -2.48 -6.66
C SER A 241 16.09 -2.20 -7.69
N ARG A 242 14.86 -1.90 -7.26
CA ARG A 242 13.70 -1.64 -8.11
C ARG A 242 13.27 -0.18 -8.13
N GLN A 243 13.94 0.69 -7.38
CA GLN A 243 13.53 2.08 -7.22
C GLN A 243 13.88 2.94 -8.44
N ALA A 244 15.03 2.72 -9.06
CA ALA A 244 15.56 3.59 -10.12
C ALA A 244 14.66 3.67 -11.39
N SER A 245 13.83 2.66 -11.63
CA SER A 245 12.92 2.61 -12.78
C SER A 245 11.45 2.76 -12.38
N LEU A 246 11.20 3.12 -11.13
CA LEU A 246 9.85 3.23 -10.60
C LEU A 246 9.42 4.69 -10.51
N HIS A 247 8.40 5.03 -11.28
CA HIS A 247 7.87 6.39 -11.37
C HIS A 247 6.42 6.45 -10.85
N PRO A 248 5.99 7.58 -10.26
CA PRO A 248 4.60 7.80 -9.91
C PRO A 248 3.71 7.83 -11.18
N ALA A 249 2.42 7.56 -11.02
CA ALA A 249 1.46 7.64 -12.11
C ALA A 249 1.34 9.07 -12.70
N VAL A 250 1.71 10.08 -11.93
CA VAL A 250 1.74 11.50 -12.34
C VAL A 250 3.17 12.00 -12.22
N ILE A 251 3.81 12.24 -13.34
CA ILE A 251 5.18 12.79 -13.41
C ILE A 251 5.15 14.27 -13.03
N SER A 252 6.12 14.71 -12.21
CA SER A 252 6.21 16.09 -11.75
C SER A 252 7.66 16.55 -11.53
N TRP A 253 7.87 17.56 -10.70
CA TRP A 253 9.17 18.22 -10.48
C TRP A 253 10.28 17.32 -9.95
N GLY A 254 9.92 16.21 -9.30
CA GLY A 254 10.90 15.25 -8.76
C GLY A 254 11.47 14.26 -9.78
N LEU A 255 11.07 14.32 -11.05
CA LEU A 255 11.53 13.37 -12.08
C LEU A 255 13.07 13.33 -12.12
N ASP A 256 13.62 12.11 -12.13
CA ASP A 256 15.06 11.83 -12.15
C ASP A 256 15.85 12.30 -10.89
N GLN A 257 15.14 12.70 -9.82
CA GLN A 257 15.76 13.11 -8.55
C GLN A 257 15.72 11.98 -7.49
N GLY A 258 15.29 10.80 -7.88
CA GLY A 258 15.23 9.60 -7.06
C GLY A 258 13.83 9.27 -6.53
N PHE A 259 13.67 8.03 -6.12
CA PHE A 259 12.38 7.40 -5.78
C PHE A 259 11.50 8.26 -4.86
N ALA A 260 12.04 8.68 -3.71
CA ALA A 260 11.26 9.46 -2.76
C ALA A 260 10.86 10.84 -3.33
N ALA A 261 11.78 11.53 -4.01
CA ALA A 261 11.53 12.86 -4.55
C ALA A 261 10.44 12.86 -5.64
N GLU A 262 10.38 11.81 -6.45
CA GLU A 262 9.38 11.68 -7.49
C GLU A 262 7.96 11.51 -6.92
N PHE A 263 7.83 10.76 -5.82
CA PHE A 263 6.52 10.48 -5.21
C PHE A 263 6.07 11.54 -4.20
N ASP A 264 7.00 12.23 -3.54
CA ASP A 264 6.67 13.23 -2.52
C ASP A 264 5.97 14.46 -3.09
N TRP A 265 6.17 14.74 -4.38
CA TRP A 265 5.51 15.85 -5.05
C TRP A 265 5.01 15.49 -6.46
N VAL A 266 3.75 15.18 -6.56
CA VAL A 266 3.05 14.87 -7.83
C VAL A 266 2.08 15.99 -8.27
N GLY A 267 2.35 17.24 -7.85
CA GLY A 267 1.50 18.42 -8.06
C GLY A 267 0.84 18.90 -6.77
N THR A 268 0.25 20.09 -6.84
CA THR A 268 -0.45 20.68 -5.70
C THR A 268 -1.66 19.84 -5.31
N ARG A 269 -1.71 19.42 -4.05
CA ARG A 269 -2.75 18.57 -3.48
C ARG A 269 -2.84 18.75 -1.96
N ASP A 270 -3.88 18.22 -1.35
CA ASP A 270 -3.98 18.11 0.11
C ASP A 270 -3.15 16.90 0.61
N PRO A 271 -1.99 17.10 1.27
CA PRO A 271 -1.18 16.02 1.82
C PRO A 271 -1.65 15.57 3.22
N SER A 272 -2.70 16.19 3.77
CA SER A 272 -3.13 15.94 5.13
C SER A 272 -3.47 14.48 5.44
N PRO A 273 -4.00 13.65 4.51
CA PRO A 273 -4.20 12.23 4.76
C PRO A 273 -2.89 11.48 5.02
N TRP A 274 -1.82 11.82 4.31
CA TRP A 274 -0.51 11.20 4.46
C TRP A 274 0.17 11.64 5.75
N LEU A 275 0.16 12.94 6.02
CA LEU A 275 0.76 13.51 7.23
C LEU A 275 0.04 13.09 8.51
N ALA A 276 -1.26 12.79 8.44
CA ALA A 276 -2.05 12.29 9.56
C ALA A 276 -2.06 10.74 9.66
N ALA A 277 -1.51 10.01 8.69
CA ALA A 277 -1.47 8.55 8.73
C ALA A 277 -0.76 7.98 9.99
N PRO A 278 0.35 8.59 10.49
CA PRO A 278 0.95 8.17 11.75
C PRO A 278 -0.01 8.21 12.95
N ALA A 279 -0.97 9.13 12.99
CA ALA A 279 -1.97 9.18 14.07
C ALA A 279 -2.93 7.97 14.04
N GLY A 280 -3.20 7.40 12.86
CA GLY A 280 -3.95 6.15 12.74
C GLY A 280 -3.17 4.95 13.30
N VAL A 281 -1.89 4.85 12.98
CA VAL A 281 -1.00 3.81 13.52
C VAL A 281 -0.86 3.97 15.04
N GLN A 282 -0.68 5.20 15.54
CA GLN A 282 -0.61 5.46 16.98
C GLN A 282 -1.91 5.03 17.69
N PHE A 283 -3.08 5.31 17.08
CA PHE A 283 -4.35 4.85 17.62
C PHE A 283 -4.39 3.32 17.75
N LEU A 284 -3.91 2.59 16.74
CA LEU A 284 -3.84 1.14 16.74
C LEU A 284 -2.88 0.62 17.83
N ASP A 285 -1.74 1.27 18.03
CA ASP A 285 -0.76 0.92 19.06
C ASP A 285 -1.36 1.12 20.47
N GLU A 286 -2.08 2.22 20.70
CA GLU A 286 -2.77 2.51 21.97
C GLU A 286 -3.91 1.53 22.27
N LEU A 287 -4.58 0.99 21.25
CA LEU A 287 -5.52 -0.11 21.40
C LEU A 287 -4.85 -1.41 21.85
N GLY A 288 -3.54 -1.53 21.64
CA GLY A 288 -2.79 -2.77 21.77
C GLY A 288 -3.04 -3.69 20.59
N PHE A 289 -2.27 -3.52 19.53
CA PHE A 289 -2.46 -4.21 18.23
C PHE A 289 -2.64 -5.73 18.37
N ALA A 290 -1.80 -6.38 19.20
CA ALA A 290 -1.90 -7.82 19.43
C ALA A 290 -3.26 -8.22 20.06
N ASN A 291 -3.73 -7.42 21.03
CA ASN A 291 -5.00 -7.67 21.72
C ASN A 291 -6.20 -7.43 20.80
N ALA A 292 -6.16 -6.37 19.98
CA ALA A 292 -7.21 -6.09 19.01
C ALA A 292 -7.32 -7.22 17.97
N ARG A 293 -6.18 -7.74 17.50
CA ARG A 293 -6.15 -8.89 16.58
C ARG A 293 -6.72 -10.16 17.21
N ALA A 294 -6.32 -10.49 18.44
CA ALA A 294 -6.83 -11.65 19.14
C ALA A 294 -8.34 -11.56 19.29
N HIS A 295 -8.87 -10.42 19.73
CA HIS A 295 -10.31 -10.19 19.85
C HIS A 295 -11.08 -10.30 18.52
N ASN A 296 -10.48 -9.86 17.42
CA ASN A 296 -11.12 -9.96 16.09
C ASN A 296 -11.08 -11.39 15.53
N HIS A 297 -10.21 -12.25 16.06
CA HIS A 297 -10.08 -13.64 15.61
C HIS A 297 -11.02 -14.58 16.38
N GLU A 298 -11.39 -14.25 17.62
CA GLU A 298 -12.38 -14.97 18.45
C GLU A 298 -13.81 -14.80 17.91
#